data_2a8e561a7b67e99ee949fb065c725c18
#
_entry.id   2a8e561a7b67e99ee949fb065c725c18
#
_cell.length_a   1.000
_cell.length_b   1.000
_cell.length_c   1.000
_cell.angle_alpha   90.00
_cell.angle_beta   90.00
_cell.angle_gamma   90.00
#
_symmetry.space_group_name_H-M   'P 1'
#
loop_
_entity.id
_entity.type
_entity.pdbx_description
1 polymer ?
#
loop_
_entity_poly.entity_id
_entity_poly.type
_entity_poly.pdbx_seq_one_letter_code
_entity_poly.pdbx_strand_id
1 'polypeptide(L)'
;GTHKTLGNTVEWRPRDAWGQHDFTQAGAQRGASFMAIVENMFGKITSADEFTRLAQWQNYEGYRAMYEADSKYLQGLLIWMSHACWPSYTWQCYDYYFEPTAAFYGARKACEPLHIQRNALTRNIEIVNRIDVNHKGLVATRELLDINGNLICMDSNTTDIKGVSTVELPALATDSVPDGIDGDVYYIRLKLADSKGETLSTNFYVLSANEGNLQQLASLPEVNLTVSTERYSDNTLTVFLKNACDTPAMMIRLNLKTDDGEQVLPVDYSDNYFHLMPGEECFVNIEW
;
A
#
# COMPACT_ATOMS: atom_id res chain seq x y z
N GLY A 1 -16.13 -2.33 3.10
CA GLY A 1 -16.13 -3.74 2.99
C GLY A 1 -16.40 -4.50 4.27
N THR A 2 -15.37 -4.91 4.99
CA THR A 2 -15.49 -5.79 6.17
C THR A 2 -16.43 -5.24 7.24
N HIS A 3 -16.38 -3.93 7.50
CA HIS A 3 -17.24 -3.31 8.50
C HIS A 3 -18.73 -3.37 8.13
N LYS A 4 -19.09 -3.16 6.87
CA LYS A 4 -20.47 -3.34 6.40
C LYS A 4 -20.92 -4.81 6.47
N THR A 5 -20.01 -5.74 6.21
CA THR A 5 -20.27 -7.18 6.27
C THR A 5 -20.51 -7.66 7.69
N LEU A 6 -19.77 -7.14 8.68
CA LEU A 6 -19.98 -7.44 10.10
C LEU A 6 -21.24 -6.80 10.68
N GLY A 7 -21.79 -5.78 10.01
CA GLY A 7 -22.89 -4.99 10.54
C GLY A 7 -22.48 -4.16 11.76
N ASN A 8 -23.47 -3.65 12.49
CA ASN A 8 -23.26 -2.89 13.73
C ASN A 8 -23.14 -3.81 14.95
N THR A 9 -22.34 -4.86 14.86
CA THR A 9 -22.16 -5.79 15.97
C THR A 9 -21.24 -5.20 17.03
N VAL A 10 -21.66 -5.24 18.28
CA VAL A 10 -20.87 -4.78 19.43
C VAL A 10 -19.78 -5.81 19.79
N GLU A 11 -20.00 -7.07 19.40
CA GLU A 11 -19.11 -8.18 19.73
C GLU A 11 -18.07 -8.38 18.63
N TRP A 12 -16.79 -8.35 19.01
CA TRP A 12 -15.69 -8.73 18.14
C TRP A 12 -15.73 -10.21 17.78
N ARG A 13 -15.67 -10.54 16.48
CA ARG A 13 -15.84 -11.89 15.92
C ARG A 13 -17.21 -12.51 16.25
N PRO A 14 -18.33 -11.88 15.89
CA PRO A 14 -19.65 -12.47 16.11
C PRO A 14 -19.76 -13.78 15.33
N ARG A 15 -20.13 -14.87 15.98
CA ARG A 15 -20.11 -16.24 15.44
C ARG A 15 -20.87 -16.37 14.12
N ASP A 16 -22.04 -15.75 14.03
CA ASP A 16 -22.92 -15.92 12.87
C ASP A 16 -22.36 -15.20 11.63
N ALA A 17 -21.98 -13.93 11.74
CA ALA A 17 -21.43 -13.18 10.62
C ALA A 17 -20.04 -13.69 10.21
N TRP A 18 -19.17 -13.97 11.19
CA TRP A 18 -17.82 -14.46 10.92
C TRP A 18 -17.80 -15.85 10.31
N GLY A 19 -18.69 -16.75 10.80
CA GLY A 19 -18.76 -18.12 10.34
C GLY A 19 -19.44 -18.30 8.97
N GLN A 20 -20.25 -17.33 8.52
CA GLN A 20 -20.98 -17.40 7.25
C GLN A 20 -20.20 -16.88 6.06
N HIS A 21 -19.13 -16.10 6.28
CA HIS A 21 -18.40 -15.39 5.21
C HIS A 21 -17.02 -16.01 4.97
N ASP A 22 -16.98 -17.10 4.21
CA ASP A 22 -15.78 -17.71 3.58
C ASP A 22 -14.67 -18.24 4.52
N PHE A 23 -14.73 -17.94 5.82
CA PHE A 23 -13.68 -18.34 6.76
C PHE A 23 -13.78 -19.79 7.22
N THR A 24 -14.95 -20.41 7.07
CA THR A 24 -15.25 -21.76 7.59
C THR A 24 -15.65 -22.76 6.52
N GLN A 25 -15.83 -22.34 5.27
CA GLN A 25 -16.23 -23.23 4.19
C GLN A 25 -15.14 -24.26 3.85
N ALA A 26 -15.54 -25.49 3.57
CA ALA A 26 -14.64 -26.54 3.14
C ALA A 26 -13.91 -26.09 1.85
N GLY A 27 -12.59 -26.10 1.86
CA GLY A 27 -11.73 -25.61 0.79
C GLY A 27 -11.36 -24.11 0.86
N ALA A 28 -12.09 -23.30 1.64
CA ALA A 28 -11.80 -21.88 1.86
C ALA A 28 -11.46 -21.56 3.33
N GLN A 29 -11.11 -22.55 4.12
CA GLN A 29 -10.78 -22.44 5.56
C GLN A 29 -9.46 -21.70 5.85
N ARG A 30 -9.21 -20.59 5.13
CA ARG A 30 -7.96 -19.81 5.27
C ARG A 30 -8.11 -18.59 6.15
N GLY A 31 -9.31 -18.29 6.65
CA GLY A 31 -9.53 -17.12 7.48
C GLY A 31 -8.75 -17.16 8.78
N ALA A 32 -8.66 -18.32 9.42
CA ALA A 32 -7.86 -18.48 10.64
C ALA A 32 -6.36 -18.27 10.37
N SER A 33 -5.84 -18.77 9.24
CA SER A 33 -4.43 -18.57 8.85
C SER A 33 -4.17 -17.12 8.44
N PHE A 34 -5.09 -16.46 7.74
CA PHE A 34 -4.97 -15.04 7.42
C PHE A 34 -4.95 -14.18 8.70
N MET A 35 -5.85 -14.45 9.64
CA MET A 35 -5.86 -13.76 10.93
C MET A 35 -4.55 -13.97 11.69
N ALA A 36 -4.01 -15.19 11.71
CA ALA A 36 -2.74 -15.48 12.36
C ALA A 36 -1.57 -14.73 11.73
N ILE A 37 -1.57 -14.59 10.39
CA ILE A 37 -0.55 -13.79 9.68
C ILE A 37 -0.64 -12.33 10.13
N VAL A 38 -1.84 -11.74 10.14
CA VAL A 38 -2.04 -10.34 10.54
C VAL A 38 -1.67 -10.13 12.02
N GLU A 39 -2.08 -11.04 12.91
CA GLU A 39 -1.73 -10.97 14.34
C GLU A 39 -0.22 -11.18 14.60
N ASN A 40 0.44 -12.03 13.84
CA ASN A 40 1.90 -12.20 13.94
C ASN A 40 2.64 -10.94 13.48
N MET A 41 2.13 -10.26 12.46
CA MET A 41 2.74 -9.05 11.92
C MET A 41 2.50 -7.83 12.82
N PHE A 42 1.26 -7.60 13.26
CA PHE A 42 0.85 -6.36 13.93
C PHE A 42 0.52 -6.52 15.42
N GLY A 43 0.51 -7.74 15.94
CA GLY A 43 0.08 -8.02 17.32
C GLY A 43 -1.39 -8.44 17.42
N LYS A 44 -1.84 -8.66 18.65
CA LYS A 44 -3.20 -9.14 18.93
C LYS A 44 -4.25 -8.10 18.53
N ILE A 45 -5.20 -8.51 17.70
CA ILE A 45 -6.31 -7.68 17.23
C ILE A 45 -7.48 -7.71 18.21
N THR A 46 -8.00 -6.55 18.55
CA THR A 46 -9.02 -6.39 19.60
C THR A 46 -10.38 -5.89 19.09
N SER A 47 -10.44 -5.36 17.85
CA SER A 47 -11.69 -4.81 17.30
C SER A 47 -11.82 -5.10 15.80
N ALA A 48 -13.06 -4.98 15.30
CA ALA A 48 -13.36 -5.11 13.88
C ALA A 48 -12.72 -3.99 13.03
N ASP A 49 -12.67 -2.78 13.56
CA ASP A 49 -12.04 -1.64 12.87
C ASP A 49 -10.53 -1.83 12.74
N GLU A 50 -9.88 -2.27 13.80
CA GLU A 50 -8.46 -2.61 13.79
C GLU A 50 -8.18 -3.74 12.79
N PHE A 51 -8.96 -4.82 12.84
CA PHE A 51 -8.84 -5.90 11.86
C PHE A 51 -8.99 -5.40 10.43
N THR A 52 -9.99 -4.57 10.16
CA THR A 52 -10.24 -4.05 8.82
C THR A 52 -9.07 -3.23 8.29
N ARG A 53 -8.50 -2.35 9.12
CA ARG A 53 -7.34 -1.53 8.73
C ARG A 53 -6.10 -2.39 8.45
N LEU A 54 -5.78 -3.33 9.33
CA LEU A 54 -4.61 -4.18 9.22
C LEU A 54 -4.77 -5.21 8.08
N ALA A 55 -5.97 -5.75 7.88
CA ALA A 55 -6.27 -6.63 6.75
C ALA A 55 -6.13 -5.91 5.40
N GLN A 56 -6.53 -4.63 5.31
CA GLN A 56 -6.32 -3.82 4.12
C GLN A 56 -4.82 -3.60 3.87
N TRP A 57 -4.04 -3.31 4.90
CA TRP A 57 -2.59 -3.20 4.76
C TRP A 57 -1.96 -4.50 4.23
N GLN A 58 -2.28 -5.63 4.87
CA GLN A 58 -1.80 -6.94 4.43
C GLN A 58 -2.18 -7.23 2.96
N ASN A 59 -3.39 -6.87 2.55
CA ASN A 59 -3.83 -7.07 1.18
C ASN A 59 -3.11 -6.13 0.20
N TYR A 60 -2.86 -4.86 0.55
CA TYR A 60 -2.06 -3.95 -0.26
C TYR A 60 -0.69 -4.55 -0.55
N GLU A 61 0.04 -4.92 0.51
CA GLU A 61 1.39 -5.48 0.40
C GLU A 61 1.40 -6.81 -0.37
N GLY A 62 0.45 -7.68 -0.09
CA GLY A 62 0.35 -8.99 -0.74
C GLY A 62 0.10 -8.90 -2.25
N TYR A 63 -0.83 -8.05 -2.66
CA TYR A 63 -1.12 -7.84 -4.09
C TYR A 63 0.04 -7.14 -4.80
N ARG A 64 0.60 -6.09 -4.20
CA ARG A 64 1.78 -5.44 -4.76
C ARG A 64 2.92 -6.43 -4.94
N ALA A 65 3.25 -7.21 -3.92
CA ALA A 65 4.34 -8.18 -3.97
C ALA A 65 4.15 -9.27 -5.03
N MET A 66 2.91 -9.80 -5.20
CA MET A 66 2.62 -10.78 -6.25
C MET A 66 2.86 -10.23 -7.66
N TYR A 67 2.37 -9.01 -7.91
CA TYR A 67 2.57 -8.38 -9.22
C TYR A 67 4.02 -7.95 -9.45
N GLU A 68 4.73 -7.48 -8.43
CA GLU A 68 6.15 -7.11 -8.52
C GLU A 68 7.04 -8.34 -8.78
N ALA A 69 6.72 -9.49 -8.18
CA ALA A 69 7.49 -10.73 -8.41
C ALA A 69 7.49 -11.18 -9.87
N ASP A 70 6.36 -11.03 -10.57
CA ASP A 70 6.22 -11.40 -11.97
C ASP A 70 6.64 -10.30 -12.96
N SER A 71 6.67 -9.05 -12.50
CA SER A 71 6.93 -7.85 -13.31
C SER A 71 8.22 -7.91 -14.07
N LYS A 72 9.31 -8.33 -13.43
CA LYS A 72 10.64 -8.37 -14.03
C LYS A 72 10.73 -9.31 -15.25
N TYR A 73 9.83 -10.26 -15.33
CA TYR A 73 9.73 -11.18 -16.48
C TYR A 73 8.79 -10.67 -17.56
N LEU A 74 8.17 -9.48 -17.36
CA LEU A 74 7.16 -8.89 -18.24
C LEU A 74 5.96 -9.81 -18.45
N GLN A 75 5.65 -10.63 -17.46
CA GLN A 75 4.51 -11.54 -17.43
C GLN A 75 3.32 -10.91 -16.70
N GLY A 76 2.14 -11.42 -16.95
CA GLY A 76 0.92 -11.00 -16.27
C GLY A 76 0.50 -11.99 -15.20
N LEU A 77 -0.32 -11.51 -14.25
CA LEU A 77 -0.93 -12.31 -13.21
C LEU A 77 -2.45 -12.36 -13.41
N LEU A 78 -3.02 -13.55 -13.40
CA LEU A 78 -4.47 -13.75 -13.42
C LEU A 78 -4.96 -13.91 -11.98
N ILE A 79 -5.83 -13.00 -11.56
CA ILE A 79 -6.40 -13.02 -10.21
C ILE A 79 -7.73 -13.78 -10.17
N TRP A 80 -7.95 -14.51 -9.11
CA TRP A 80 -9.19 -15.17 -8.78
C TRP A 80 -9.73 -14.61 -7.47
N MET A 81 -10.67 -13.79 -7.45
CA MET A 81 -11.60 -13.06 -8.31
C MET A 81 -11.37 -11.57 -8.09
N SER A 82 -11.81 -10.72 -9.03
CA SER A 82 -11.70 -9.26 -8.87
C SER A 82 -12.77 -8.70 -7.93
N HIS A 83 -13.94 -9.34 -7.84
CA HIS A 83 -15.14 -8.85 -7.16
C HIS A 83 -15.89 -10.00 -6.47
N ALA A 84 -16.46 -9.72 -5.29
CA ALA A 84 -17.24 -10.69 -4.53
C ALA A 84 -18.68 -10.79 -5.02
N CYS A 85 -19.25 -12.01 -5.06
CA CYS A 85 -20.66 -12.24 -5.42
C CYS A 85 -21.62 -12.00 -4.25
N TRP A 86 -21.14 -11.91 -3.02
CA TRP A 86 -21.88 -11.58 -1.81
C TRP A 86 -20.97 -10.87 -0.81
N PRO A 87 -21.49 -10.20 0.22
CA PRO A 87 -20.65 -9.60 1.25
C PRO A 87 -19.73 -10.65 1.88
N SER A 88 -18.42 -10.48 1.74
CA SER A 88 -17.41 -11.42 2.20
C SER A 88 -16.19 -10.72 2.77
N TYR A 89 -15.28 -11.47 3.41
CA TYR A 89 -14.02 -10.96 3.97
C TYR A 89 -12.82 -11.21 3.06
N THR A 90 -13.05 -11.80 1.92
CA THR A 90 -11.98 -12.33 1.09
C THR A 90 -11.31 -11.26 0.23
N TRP A 91 -10.27 -11.62 -0.35
CA TRP A 91 -9.11 -11.04 -1.06
C TRP A 91 -9.42 -10.26 -2.36
N GLN A 92 -10.65 -9.91 -2.70
CA GLN A 92 -10.97 -9.26 -3.97
C GLN A 92 -10.45 -7.82 -4.05
N CYS A 93 -10.19 -7.36 -5.30
CA CYS A 93 -9.82 -5.96 -5.56
C CYS A 93 -10.95 -4.99 -5.27
N TYR A 94 -12.20 -5.45 -5.45
CA TYR A 94 -13.41 -4.70 -5.12
C TYR A 94 -14.22 -5.49 -4.11
N ASP A 95 -14.81 -4.81 -3.15
CA ASP A 95 -15.79 -5.44 -2.27
C ASP A 95 -17.15 -5.64 -2.97
N TYR A 96 -18.09 -6.30 -2.28
CA TYR A 96 -19.45 -6.51 -2.82
C TYR A 96 -20.16 -5.21 -3.20
N TYR A 97 -19.84 -4.11 -2.56
CA TYR A 97 -20.45 -2.79 -2.77
C TYR A 97 -19.71 -1.95 -3.81
N PHE A 98 -18.78 -2.53 -4.57
CA PHE A 98 -17.93 -1.90 -5.59
C PHE A 98 -16.94 -0.86 -5.05
N GLU A 99 -16.65 -0.90 -3.76
CA GLU A 99 -15.57 -0.10 -3.19
C GLU A 99 -14.20 -0.71 -3.57
N PRO A 100 -13.27 0.04 -4.19
CA PRO A 100 -11.93 -0.44 -4.42
C PRO A 100 -11.21 -0.60 -3.08
N THR A 101 -10.66 -1.80 -2.86
CA THR A 101 -9.94 -2.16 -1.64
C THR A 101 -8.46 -1.82 -1.75
N ALA A 102 -7.72 -1.96 -0.66
CA ALA A 102 -6.26 -1.80 -0.70
C ALA A 102 -5.56 -2.78 -1.65
N ALA A 103 -6.14 -3.96 -1.90
CA ALA A 103 -5.66 -4.91 -2.90
C ALA A 103 -5.64 -4.30 -4.32
N PHE A 104 -6.68 -3.53 -4.68
CA PHE A 104 -6.71 -2.80 -5.95
C PHE A 104 -5.55 -1.80 -6.06
N TYR A 105 -5.31 -1.00 -5.02
CA TYR A 105 -4.25 0.01 -5.05
C TYR A 105 -2.85 -0.60 -5.01
N GLY A 106 -2.65 -1.71 -4.29
CA GLY A 106 -1.40 -2.48 -4.34
C GLY A 106 -1.11 -3.04 -5.74
N ALA A 107 -2.13 -3.63 -6.40
CA ALA A 107 -2.02 -4.10 -7.79
C ALA A 107 -1.77 -2.93 -8.76
N ARG A 108 -2.52 -1.83 -8.63
CA ARG A 108 -2.36 -0.61 -9.46
C ARG A 108 -0.94 -0.06 -9.36
N LYS A 109 -0.39 0.04 -8.13
CA LYS A 109 0.99 0.49 -7.89
C LYS A 109 1.99 -0.40 -8.62
N ALA A 110 1.93 -1.70 -8.44
CA ALA A 110 2.84 -2.64 -9.09
C ALA A 110 2.67 -2.71 -10.62
N CYS A 111 1.51 -2.31 -11.17
CA CYS A 111 1.21 -2.31 -12.60
C CYS A 111 1.50 -1.00 -13.32
N GLU A 112 2.18 -0.04 -12.71
CA GLU A 112 2.59 1.20 -13.37
C GLU A 112 3.34 0.89 -14.69
N PRO A 113 3.09 1.63 -15.77
CA PRO A 113 3.76 1.38 -17.07
C PRO A 113 5.28 1.45 -17.01
N LEU A 114 5.81 2.38 -16.22
CA LEU A 114 7.21 2.48 -15.82
C LEU A 114 7.24 2.45 -14.28
N HIS A 115 7.82 1.39 -13.71
CA HIS A 115 7.73 1.08 -12.30
C HIS A 115 9.10 0.87 -11.66
N ILE A 116 9.31 1.41 -10.47
CA ILE A 116 10.48 1.14 -9.65
C ILE A 116 10.09 0.24 -8.48
N GLN A 117 10.80 -0.87 -8.30
CA GLN A 117 10.52 -1.85 -7.26
C GLN A 117 11.78 -2.38 -6.59
N ARG A 118 11.61 -2.99 -5.41
CA ARG A 118 12.65 -3.73 -4.70
C ARG A 118 12.37 -5.21 -4.79
N ASN A 119 13.32 -5.96 -5.29
CA ASN A 119 13.24 -7.42 -5.28
C ASN A 119 13.36 -7.94 -3.83
N ALA A 120 12.35 -8.67 -3.36
CA ALA A 120 12.31 -9.17 -1.99
C ALA A 120 13.40 -10.19 -1.69
N LEU A 121 13.89 -10.94 -2.69
CA LEU A 121 14.90 -11.99 -2.52
C LEU A 121 16.33 -11.45 -2.61
N THR A 122 16.61 -10.68 -3.68
CA THR A 122 17.96 -10.17 -3.96
C THR A 122 18.22 -8.82 -3.27
N ARG A 123 17.15 -8.12 -2.84
CA ARG A 123 17.14 -6.74 -2.34
C ARG A 123 17.55 -5.69 -3.38
N ASN A 124 17.87 -6.10 -4.59
CA ASN A 124 18.20 -5.20 -5.69
C ASN A 124 16.98 -4.34 -6.07
N ILE A 125 17.27 -3.16 -6.61
CA ILE A 125 16.24 -2.28 -7.14
C ILE A 125 16.05 -2.60 -8.61
N GLU A 126 14.82 -2.79 -9.03
CA GLU A 126 14.45 -3.10 -10.40
C GLU A 126 13.63 -1.94 -10.98
N ILE A 127 13.95 -1.52 -12.19
CA ILE A 127 13.11 -0.60 -12.98
C ILE A 127 12.50 -1.43 -14.09
N VAL A 128 11.18 -1.52 -14.11
CA VAL A 128 10.40 -2.30 -15.08
C VAL A 128 9.69 -1.34 -16.01
N ASN A 129 10.01 -1.42 -17.30
CA ASN A 129 9.35 -0.67 -18.35
C ASN A 129 8.48 -1.61 -19.18
N ARG A 130 7.16 -1.48 -19.07
CA ARG A 130 6.17 -2.32 -19.77
C ARG A 130 5.74 -1.76 -21.12
N ILE A 131 6.09 -0.52 -21.42
CA ILE A 131 5.71 0.15 -22.66
C ILE A 131 6.88 0.20 -23.63
N ASP A 132 6.60 0.24 -24.93
CA ASP A 132 7.61 0.31 -26.00
C ASP A 132 8.10 1.75 -26.20
N VAL A 133 8.63 2.33 -25.12
CA VAL A 133 9.24 3.67 -25.11
C VAL A 133 10.57 3.59 -24.39
N ASN A 134 11.63 4.07 -25.03
CA ASN A 134 12.94 4.16 -24.38
C ASN A 134 13.01 5.40 -23.50
N HIS A 135 13.56 5.25 -22.29
CA HIS A 135 13.84 6.36 -21.39
C HIS A 135 15.34 6.47 -21.17
N LYS A 136 15.85 7.71 -21.18
CA LYS A 136 17.26 8.01 -20.96
C LYS A 136 17.47 8.95 -19.79
N GLY A 137 18.58 8.76 -19.09
CA GLY A 137 18.97 9.63 -17.98
C GLY A 137 18.00 9.56 -16.82
N LEU A 138 17.34 8.44 -16.60
CA LEU A 138 16.49 8.21 -15.42
C LEU A 138 17.35 8.23 -14.15
N VAL A 139 16.87 8.92 -13.13
CA VAL A 139 17.50 8.95 -11.80
C VAL A 139 16.65 8.14 -10.84
N ALA A 140 17.19 7.00 -10.40
CA ALA A 140 16.63 6.17 -9.36
C ALA A 140 17.24 6.54 -8.02
N THR A 141 16.44 7.10 -7.12
CA THR A 141 16.82 7.45 -5.74
C THR A 141 16.26 6.42 -4.78
N ARG A 142 17.06 6.02 -3.81
CA ARG A 142 16.72 5.07 -2.75
C ARG A 142 17.03 5.71 -1.41
N GLU A 143 16.06 5.68 -0.51
CA GLU A 143 16.17 6.22 0.83
C GLU A 143 15.86 5.13 1.84
N LEU A 144 16.67 5.06 2.87
CA LEU A 144 16.43 4.28 4.07
C LEU A 144 16.02 5.23 5.19
N LEU A 145 14.87 4.98 5.80
CA LEU A 145 14.30 5.81 6.86
C LEU A 145 14.12 4.95 8.13
N ASP A 146 14.29 5.56 9.29
CA ASP A 146 13.91 4.94 10.56
C ASP A 146 12.38 4.90 10.76
N ILE A 147 11.93 4.30 11.86
CA ILE A 147 10.49 4.20 12.17
C ILE A 147 9.81 5.57 12.31
N ASN A 148 10.53 6.62 12.65
CA ASN A 148 10.01 7.99 12.78
C ASN A 148 10.02 8.75 11.44
N GLY A 149 10.53 8.13 10.36
CA GLY A 149 10.64 8.74 9.05
C GLY A 149 11.90 9.59 8.86
N ASN A 150 12.86 9.54 9.79
CA ASN A 150 14.13 10.24 9.63
C ASN A 150 15.02 9.54 8.61
N LEU A 151 15.64 10.31 7.73
CA LEU A 151 16.57 9.80 6.73
C LEU A 151 17.85 9.28 7.39
N ILE A 152 18.15 7.99 7.23
CA ILE A 152 19.36 7.35 7.69
C ILE A 152 20.44 7.42 6.61
N CYS A 153 20.09 6.99 5.39
CA CYS A 153 20.98 7.09 4.24
C CYS A 153 20.18 7.21 2.95
N MET A 154 20.83 7.72 1.91
CA MET A 154 20.30 7.88 0.57
C MET A 154 21.41 7.64 -0.44
N ASP A 155 21.06 7.00 -1.54
CA ASP A 155 21.88 6.95 -2.73
C ASP A 155 21.03 7.16 -4.01
N SER A 156 21.70 7.36 -5.11
CA SER A 156 21.04 7.48 -6.41
C SER A 156 21.90 6.92 -7.53
N ASN A 157 21.25 6.39 -8.56
CA ASN A 157 21.90 5.91 -9.77
C ASN A 157 21.19 6.48 -10.99
N THR A 158 21.98 6.84 -11.99
CA THR A 158 21.46 7.25 -13.29
C THR A 158 21.53 6.06 -14.24
N THR A 159 20.46 5.80 -14.98
CA THR A 159 20.38 4.70 -15.93
C THR A 159 19.51 5.03 -17.13
N ASP A 160 19.71 4.30 -18.22
CA ASP A 160 18.80 4.27 -19.36
C ASP A 160 18.01 2.96 -19.33
N ILE A 161 16.81 2.97 -19.87
CA ILE A 161 16.01 1.74 -20.04
C ILE A 161 15.37 1.72 -21.42
N LYS A 162 15.40 0.56 -22.07
CA LYS A 162 14.71 0.33 -23.34
C LYS A 162 13.23 0.05 -23.12
N GLY A 163 12.43 0.21 -24.17
CA GLY A 163 11.06 -0.25 -24.18
C GLY A 163 10.98 -1.75 -23.92
N VAL A 164 9.95 -2.17 -23.19
CA VAL A 164 9.64 -3.57 -22.83
C VAL A 164 10.87 -4.28 -22.26
N SER A 165 11.45 -3.74 -21.20
CA SER A 165 12.64 -4.30 -20.57
C SER A 165 12.71 -4.01 -19.07
N THR A 166 13.62 -4.71 -18.39
CA THR A 166 13.92 -4.48 -16.97
C THR A 166 15.40 -4.15 -16.80
N VAL A 167 15.70 -3.19 -15.94
CA VAL A 167 17.06 -2.86 -15.51
C VAL A 167 17.16 -3.11 -14.00
N GLU A 168 18.21 -3.81 -13.59
CA GLU A 168 18.50 -4.10 -12.19
C GLU A 168 19.64 -3.22 -11.71
N LEU A 169 19.43 -2.58 -10.56
CA LEU A 169 20.43 -1.77 -9.86
C LEU A 169 20.79 -2.46 -8.53
N PRO A 170 22.02 -2.29 -8.03
CA PRO A 170 22.41 -2.90 -6.76
C PRO A 170 21.48 -2.51 -5.60
N ALA A 171 21.36 -3.38 -4.60
CA ALA A 171 20.75 -3.05 -3.34
C ALA A 171 21.47 -1.86 -2.66
N LEU A 172 20.76 -1.14 -1.77
CA LEU A 172 21.40 -0.19 -0.87
C LEU A 172 22.51 -0.90 -0.09
N ALA A 173 23.67 -0.25 0.05
CA ALA A 173 24.79 -0.80 0.83
C ALA A 173 24.41 -1.12 2.29
N THR A 174 23.37 -0.47 2.80
CA THR A 174 22.83 -0.60 4.17
C THR A 174 21.46 -1.27 4.21
N ASP A 175 21.05 -2.01 3.19
CA ASP A 175 19.77 -2.75 3.15
C ASP A 175 19.74 -3.97 4.14
N SER A 176 20.82 -4.23 4.85
CA SER A 176 20.82 -4.89 6.16
C SER A 176 20.61 -3.80 7.21
N VAL A 177 19.67 -4.01 8.15
CA VAL A 177 19.41 -3.07 9.25
C VAL A 177 20.73 -2.46 9.72
N PRO A 178 20.95 -1.16 9.57
CA PRO A 178 22.19 -0.55 10.03
C PRO A 178 22.31 -0.74 11.55
N ASP A 179 23.51 -1.06 12.03
CA ASP A 179 23.80 -0.98 13.44
C ASP A 179 23.45 0.43 13.95
N GLY A 180 22.46 0.52 14.84
CA GLY A 180 22.02 1.80 15.41
C GLY A 180 20.63 2.29 15.01
N ILE A 181 19.83 1.55 14.23
CA ILE A 181 18.38 1.80 14.15
C ILE A 181 17.78 1.42 15.51
N ASP A 182 17.16 2.40 16.16
CA ASP A 182 16.42 2.17 17.40
C ASP A 182 15.12 1.43 17.03
N GLY A 183 15.11 0.13 17.24
CA GLY A 183 13.97 -0.75 16.95
C GLY A 183 14.12 -1.60 15.69
N ASP A 184 13.06 -2.42 15.43
CA ASP A 184 13.07 -3.41 14.35
C ASP A 184 12.52 -2.89 13.02
N VAL A 185 11.64 -1.87 13.04
CA VAL A 185 10.92 -1.38 11.86
C VAL A 185 11.64 -0.22 11.19
N TYR A 186 11.74 -0.29 9.88
CA TYR A 186 12.34 0.74 9.03
C TYR A 186 11.62 0.83 7.68
N TYR A 187 11.88 1.89 6.91
CA TYR A 187 11.26 2.08 5.61
C TYR A 187 12.30 2.21 4.51
N ILE A 188 11.94 1.69 3.33
CA ILE A 188 12.67 1.96 2.09
C ILE A 188 11.75 2.72 1.16
N ARG A 189 12.17 3.92 0.76
CA ARG A 189 11.47 4.71 -0.24
C ARG A 189 12.28 4.75 -1.52
N LEU A 190 11.59 4.46 -2.62
CA LEU A 190 12.14 4.49 -3.97
C LEU A 190 11.47 5.61 -4.75
N LYS A 191 12.27 6.32 -5.54
CA LYS A 191 11.79 7.35 -6.45
C LYS A 191 12.53 7.21 -7.78
N LEU A 192 11.78 7.17 -8.86
CA LEU A 192 12.28 7.24 -10.23
C LEU A 192 11.87 8.59 -10.83
N ALA A 193 12.84 9.35 -11.27
CA ALA A 193 12.62 10.64 -11.92
C ALA A 193 13.26 10.67 -13.31
N ASP A 194 12.76 11.54 -14.17
CA ASP A 194 13.40 11.83 -15.44
C ASP A 194 14.63 12.74 -15.26
N SER A 195 15.33 13.04 -16.36
CA SER A 195 16.52 13.91 -16.37
C SER A 195 16.22 15.38 -16.00
N LYS A 196 14.94 15.77 -15.92
CA LYS A 196 14.50 17.11 -15.50
C LYS A 196 14.08 17.13 -14.01
N GLY A 197 14.07 15.97 -13.36
CA GLY A 197 13.66 15.81 -11.98
C GLY A 197 12.16 15.56 -11.79
N GLU A 198 11.39 15.38 -12.87
CA GLU A 198 9.98 15.02 -12.80
C GLU A 198 9.83 13.57 -12.33
N THR A 199 9.00 13.37 -11.32
CA THR A 199 8.77 12.05 -10.73
C THR A 199 7.89 11.20 -11.66
N LEU A 200 8.38 10.03 -12.04
CA LEU A 200 7.70 9.08 -12.92
C LEU A 200 7.11 7.88 -12.18
N SER A 201 7.77 7.43 -11.12
CA SER A 201 7.30 6.33 -10.27
C SER A 201 7.87 6.49 -8.87
N THR A 202 7.11 6.09 -7.87
CA THR A 202 7.54 6.00 -6.47
C THR A 202 7.10 4.68 -5.89
N ASN A 203 7.83 4.17 -4.90
CA ASN A 203 7.42 2.99 -4.15
C ASN A 203 7.86 3.12 -2.70
N PHE A 204 7.16 2.44 -1.80
CA PHE A 204 7.44 2.52 -0.37
C PHE A 204 7.26 1.15 0.27
N TYR A 205 8.25 0.73 1.03
CA TYR A 205 8.27 -0.56 1.72
C TYR A 205 8.41 -0.36 3.21
N VAL A 206 7.55 -1.01 3.97
CA VAL A 206 7.65 -1.10 5.43
C VAL A 206 8.28 -2.44 5.75
N LEU A 207 9.44 -2.43 6.33
CA LEU A 207 10.26 -3.60 6.57
C LEU A 207 10.60 -3.74 8.05
N SER A 208 11.03 -4.93 8.43
CA SER A 208 11.46 -5.22 9.79
C SER A 208 12.73 -6.07 9.78
N ALA A 209 13.63 -5.81 10.70
CA ALA A 209 14.79 -6.64 10.95
C ALA A 209 14.43 -8.05 11.43
N ASN A 210 13.31 -8.14 12.15
CA ASN A 210 12.72 -9.39 12.61
C ASN A 210 11.56 -9.75 11.66
N GLU A 211 11.86 -10.56 10.64
CA GLU A 211 11.03 -10.84 9.49
C GLU A 211 9.52 -10.83 9.75
N GLY A 212 8.84 -9.85 9.15
CA GLY A 212 7.39 -9.72 9.20
C GLY A 212 6.81 -9.18 10.51
N ASN A 213 7.61 -8.83 11.51
CA ASN A 213 7.11 -8.24 12.76
C ASN A 213 7.08 -6.71 12.67
N LEU A 214 5.88 -6.15 12.54
CA LEU A 214 5.63 -4.72 12.48
C LEU A 214 4.95 -4.18 13.77
N GLN A 215 4.97 -4.93 14.86
CA GLN A 215 4.26 -4.57 16.10
C GLN A 215 4.75 -3.23 16.69
N GLN A 216 5.99 -2.83 16.40
CA GLN A 216 6.54 -1.55 16.83
C GLN A 216 5.74 -0.36 16.28
N LEU A 217 5.07 -0.49 15.12
CA LEU A 217 4.21 0.55 14.57
C LEU A 217 3.06 0.94 15.51
N ALA A 218 2.61 0.02 16.36
CA ALA A 218 1.58 0.31 17.36
C ALA A 218 2.03 1.29 18.45
N SER A 219 3.34 1.52 18.61
CA SER A 219 3.87 2.51 19.53
C SER A 219 3.94 3.94 18.97
N LEU A 220 3.71 4.10 17.66
CA LEU A 220 3.69 5.42 17.05
C LEU A 220 2.50 6.25 17.55
N PRO A 221 2.70 7.54 17.85
CA PRO A 221 1.61 8.44 18.21
C PRO A 221 0.56 8.56 17.10
N GLU A 222 -0.65 8.89 17.48
CA GLU A 222 -1.70 9.26 16.51
C GLU A 222 -1.30 10.47 15.69
N VAL A 223 -1.62 10.44 14.40
CA VAL A 223 -1.34 11.51 13.45
C VAL A 223 -2.64 12.18 13.03
N ASN A 224 -2.68 13.50 13.13
CA ASN A 224 -3.77 14.33 12.61
C ASN A 224 -3.27 15.08 11.38
N LEU A 225 -3.76 14.69 10.20
CA LEU A 225 -3.42 15.35 8.95
C LEU A 225 -4.16 16.68 8.81
N THR A 226 -3.47 17.68 8.26
CA THR A 226 -4.13 18.87 7.75
C THR A 226 -4.73 18.53 6.39
N VAL A 227 -6.04 18.76 6.23
CA VAL A 227 -6.77 18.42 5.01
C VAL A 227 -7.48 19.66 4.50
N SER A 228 -7.35 19.92 3.20
CA SER A 228 -8.16 20.92 2.48
C SER A 228 -8.64 20.34 1.15
N THR A 229 -9.70 20.90 0.61
CA THR A 229 -10.33 20.40 -0.61
C THR A 229 -10.57 21.53 -1.59
N GLU A 230 -10.44 21.22 -2.88
CA GLU A 230 -10.78 22.13 -3.97
C GLU A 230 -11.67 21.39 -4.96
N ARG A 231 -12.86 21.91 -5.22
CA ARG A 231 -13.83 21.31 -6.12
C ARG A 231 -13.76 21.98 -7.48
N TYR A 232 -13.53 21.20 -8.54
CA TYR A 232 -13.37 21.72 -9.89
C TYR A 232 -14.63 21.57 -10.74
N SER A 233 -15.49 20.59 -10.43
CA SER A 233 -16.77 20.37 -11.11
C SER A 233 -17.75 19.66 -10.17
N ASP A 234 -18.93 19.29 -10.72
CA ASP A 234 -19.94 18.58 -9.93
C ASP A 234 -19.48 17.19 -9.50
N ASN A 235 -18.52 16.60 -10.21
CA ASN A 235 -18.02 15.23 -9.99
C ASN A 235 -16.50 15.13 -9.90
N THR A 236 -15.79 16.24 -9.69
CA THR A 236 -14.32 16.25 -9.51
C THR A 236 -13.89 17.09 -8.33
N LEU A 237 -13.02 16.53 -7.51
CA LEU A 237 -12.50 17.13 -6.30
C LEU A 237 -11.00 16.81 -6.16
N THR A 238 -10.19 17.77 -5.74
CA THR A 238 -8.84 17.49 -5.27
C THR A 238 -8.78 17.66 -3.75
N VAL A 239 -8.21 16.67 -3.10
CA VAL A 239 -7.91 16.69 -1.66
C VAL A 239 -6.42 16.93 -1.48
N PHE A 240 -6.07 17.97 -0.74
CA PHE A 240 -4.70 18.27 -0.32
C PHE A 240 -4.51 17.78 1.11
N LEU A 241 -3.45 17.02 1.33
CA LEU A 241 -3.11 16.46 2.63
C LEU A 241 -1.70 16.86 3.02
N LYS A 242 -1.52 17.21 4.29
CA LYS A 242 -0.22 17.52 4.87
C LYS A 242 -0.07 16.82 6.21
N ASN A 243 1.04 16.12 6.38
CA ASN A 243 1.46 15.61 7.67
C ASN A 243 2.32 16.65 8.39
N ALA A 244 1.71 17.44 9.28
CA ALA A 244 2.40 18.44 10.10
C ALA A 244 2.91 17.89 11.44
N CYS A 245 2.74 16.58 11.69
CA CYS A 245 3.21 15.90 12.89
C CYS A 245 4.64 15.39 12.72
N ASP A 246 5.31 15.06 13.82
CA ASP A 246 6.65 14.45 13.83
C ASP A 246 6.62 12.92 13.73
N THR A 247 5.47 12.35 13.35
CA THR A 247 5.22 10.91 13.24
C THR A 247 4.73 10.58 11.83
N PRO A 248 5.21 9.50 11.18
CA PRO A 248 4.70 9.06 9.88
C PRO A 248 3.21 8.72 9.92
N ALA A 249 2.47 9.21 8.93
CA ALA A 249 1.09 8.83 8.70
C ALA A 249 1.05 7.63 7.75
N MET A 250 0.58 6.49 8.25
CA MET A 250 0.65 5.21 7.55
C MET A 250 -0.72 4.79 7.01
N MET A 251 -0.74 4.21 5.79
CA MET A 251 -1.95 3.66 5.15
C MET A 251 -3.13 4.64 5.16
N ILE A 252 -2.86 5.87 4.72
CA ILE A 252 -3.87 6.92 4.61
C ILE A 252 -4.93 6.47 3.61
N ARG A 253 -6.19 6.44 4.06
CA ARG A 253 -7.34 6.08 3.23
C ARG A 253 -8.30 7.25 3.12
N LEU A 254 -8.62 7.62 1.89
CA LEU A 254 -9.68 8.56 1.57
C LEU A 254 -10.99 7.81 1.30
N ASN A 255 -12.10 8.41 1.69
CA ASN A 255 -13.43 7.85 1.47
C ASN A 255 -14.42 9.00 1.24
N LEU A 256 -14.89 9.12 0.00
CA LEU A 256 -15.88 10.13 -0.38
C LEU A 256 -17.26 9.72 0.13
N LYS A 257 -17.91 10.63 0.85
CA LYS A 257 -19.24 10.44 1.41
C LYS A 257 -20.13 11.62 1.08
N THR A 258 -21.44 11.36 1.02
CA THR A 258 -22.46 12.42 1.04
C THR A 258 -22.50 13.09 2.41
N ASP A 259 -23.22 14.22 2.49
CA ASP A 259 -23.45 14.93 3.77
C ASP A 259 -24.18 14.04 4.81
N ASP A 260 -25.00 13.10 4.36
CA ASP A 260 -25.68 12.11 5.21
C ASP A 260 -24.76 10.97 5.68
N GLY A 261 -23.49 10.97 5.24
CA GLY A 261 -22.49 9.96 5.61
C GLY A 261 -22.52 8.69 4.77
N GLU A 262 -23.37 8.60 3.74
CA GLU A 262 -23.40 7.49 2.81
C GLU A 262 -22.20 7.54 1.86
N GLN A 263 -21.69 6.38 1.51
CA GLN A 263 -20.54 6.25 0.63
C GLN A 263 -20.94 6.54 -0.82
N VAL A 264 -20.17 7.41 -1.51
CA VAL A 264 -20.34 7.67 -2.94
C VAL A 264 -19.63 6.60 -3.74
N LEU A 265 -20.35 5.93 -4.63
CA LEU A 265 -19.83 4.92 -5.54
C LEU A 265 -20.58 4.98 -6.90
N PRO A 266 -19.93 4.72 -8.05
CA PRO A 266 -18.48 4.45 -8.16
C PRO A 266 -17.64 5.71 -7.91
N VAL A 267 -16.40 5.52 -7.49
CA VAL A 267 -15.44 6.61 -7.27
C VAL A 267 -14.04 6.16 -7.69
N ASP A 268 -13.31 7.02 -8.39
CA ASP A 268 -11.89 6.84 -8.68
C ASP A 268 -11.06 7.84 -7.89
N TYR A 269 -10.03 7.33 -7.19
CA TYR A 269 -9.02 8.13 -6.51
C TYR A 269 -7.72 7.99 -7.29
N SER A 270 -7.03 9.09 -7.57
CA SER A 270 -5.71 9.03 -8.22
C SER A 270 -4.70 8.22 -7.40
N ASP A 271 -4.82 8.23 -6.07
CA ASP A 271 -4.10 7.33 -5.15
C ASP A 271 -4.91 7.11 -3.85
N ASN A 272 -4.63 6.00 -3.14
CA ASN A 272 -5.23 5.68 -1.85
C ASN A 272 -4.37 4.63 -1.14
N TYR A 273 -4.48 4.53 0.20
CA TYR A 273 -3.66 3.62 1.02
C TYR A 273 -2.16 3.90 0.90
N PHE A 274 -1.77 5.15 0.96
CA PHE A 274 -0.39 5.64 0.86
C PHE A 274 0.16 6.12 2.22
N HIS A 275 1.40 6.57 2.23
CA HIS A 275 2.09 7.03 3.43
C HIS A 275 2.57 8.46 3.27
N LEU A 276 2.59 9.25 4.35
CA LEU A 276 3.19 10.57 4.42
C LEU A 276 4.15 10.65 5.60
N MET A 277 5.42 10.90 5.32
CA MET A 277 6.41 11.13 6.35
C MET A 277 6.19 12.51 7.01
N PRO A 278 6.82 12.79 8.16
CA PRO A 278 6.77 14.09 8.80
C PRO A 278 7.11 15.23 7.83
N GLY A 279 6.26 16.27 7.80
CA GLY A 279 6.42 17.43 6.95
C GLY A 279 5.99 17.26 5.48
N GLU A 280 5.68 16.06 5.04
CA GLU A 280 5.27 15.80 3.65
C GLU A 280 3.84 16.22 3.37
N GLU A 281 3.60 16.54 2.11
CA GLU A 281 2.29 16.87 1.57
C GLU A 281 2.06 16.17 0.23
N CYS A 282 0.80 15.87 -0.06
CA CYS A 282 0.38 15.33 -1.36
C CYS A 282 -1.02 15.85 -1.72
N PHE A 283 -1.43 15.55 -2.93
CA PHE A 283 -2.81 15.74 -3.36
C PHE A 283 -3.37 14.47 -4.01
N VAL A 284 -4.66 14.27 -3.88
CA VAL A 284 -5.39 13.17 -4.51
C VAL A 284 -6.57 13.74 -5.27
N ASN A 285 -6.64 13.43 -6.56
CA ASN A 285 -7.80 13.73 -7.38
C ASN A 285 -8.86 12.63 -7.20
N ILE A 286 -10.10 13.05 -7.07
CA ILE A 286 -11.26 12.18 -6.88
C ILE A 286 -12.28 12.51 -7.96
N GLU A 287 -12.77 11.46 -8.65
CA GLU A 287 -13.81 11.54 -9.66
C GLU A 287 -14.94 10.56 -9.32
N TRP A 288 -16.23 11.00 -9.49
CA TRP A 288 -17.41 10.14 -9.20
C TRP A 288 -18.60 10.41 -10.10
#